data_8991ebf22017e92405984b8bd7be2fd3
#
_entry.id   8991ebf22017e92405984b8bd7be2fd3
#
_cell.length_a   1.000
_cell.length_b   1.000
_cell.length_c   1.000
_cell.angle_alpha   90.00
_cell.angle_beta   90.00
_cell.angle_gamma   90.00
#
_symmetry.space_group_name_H-M   'P 1'
#
loop_
_entity.id
_entity.type
_entity.pdbx_description
1 polymer ?
#
loop_
_entity_poly.entity_id
_entity_poly.type
_entity_poly.pdbx_seq_one_letter_code
_entity_poly.pdbx_strand_id
1 'polypeptide(L)'
;LIAKFFQHDLPTKTRMFREYIDFTFNHFVKPRIKDEPMSNILSMPCANGEEAFTLAIHGLENDLYIEVEGRDINPGLIDIASSGKVYIPTFRFKQLQPWIEDGFLKRIPKYSRGGIVTANVEVPSFVKDRCQFFIHDILERSLDEHYDVIYCINLFVYLSDNGKDAALENLVSGLNTGSLLIVDQPYWVPPPNKRNGMPRYNAKNEEIYGWKVDLNEFYASLHKKDLGLKKVSKFDTHNVYEKT
;
A
#
# COMPACT_ATOMS: atom_id res chain seq x y z
N LEU A 1 -9.63 -11.65 15.92
CA LEU A 1 -8.94 -10.80 16.94
C LEU A 1 -8.24 -9.59 16.30
N ILE A 2 -7.75 -9.71 15.07
CA ILE A 2 -7.08 -8.63 14.31
C ILE A 2 -8.07 -7.53 13.95
N ALA A 3 -9.31 -7.86 13.59
CA ALA A 3 -10.35 -6.88 13.21
C ALA A 3 -10.69 -5.84 14.31
N LYS A 4 -10.47 -6.15 15.58
CA LYS A 4 -10.68 -5.21 16.70
C LYS A 4 -9.57 -4.15 16.83
N PHE A 5 -8.38 -4.41 16.29
CA PHE A 5 -7.26 -3.46 16.35
C PHE A 5 -7.40 -2.29 15.37
N PHE A 6 -8.20 -2.44 14.31
CA PHE A 6 -8.37 -1.43 13.27
C PHE A 6 -9.53 -0.47 13.49
N GLN A 7 -10.31 -0.63 14.58
CA GLN A 7 -11.46 0.24 14.88
C GLN A 7 -11.12 1.58 15.55
N HIS A 8 -9.89 1.83 15.98
CA HIS A 8 -9.50 3.07 16.63
C HIS A 8 -8.39 3.79 15.86
N ASP A 9 -8.81 4.85 15.14
CA ASP A 9 -8.11 6.12 14.89
C ASP A 9 -6.58 6.08 14.70
N LEU A 10 -6.07 5.18 13.85
CA LEU A 10 -4.78 5.45 13.25
C LEU A 10 -5.01 6.53 12.18
N PRO A 11 -4.40 7.73 12.32
CA PRO A 11 -4.37 8.64 11.21
C PRO A 11 -3.71 7.89 10.05
N THR A 12 -4.51 7.50 9.08
CA THR A 12 -4.02 6.95 7.82
C THR A 12 -3.04 7.97 7.27
N LYS A 13 -1.77 7.66 7.38
CA LYS A 13 -0.75 8.51 6.79
C LYS A 13 -1.01 8.45 5.30
N THR A 14 -1.38 9.58 4.75
CA THR A 14 -1.62 9.75 3.33
C THR A 14 -0.52 9.09 2.54
N ARG A 15 -0.85 8.06 1.77
CA ARG A 15 0.10 7.27 1.00
C ARG A 15 0.27 7.80 -0.42
N MET A 16 -0.61 8.69 -0.86
CA MET A 16 -0.42 9.44 -2.10
C MET A 16 0.92 10.16 -2.07
N PHE A 17 1.69 10.05 -3.12
CA PHE A 17 3.03 10.63 -3.24
C PHE A 17 4.01 10.18 -2.16
N ARG A 18 4.25 8.93 -2.14
CA ARG A 18 5.47 8.47 -1.51
C ARG A 18 6.57 8.45 -2.56
N GLU A 19 7.68 9.08 -2.25
CA GLU A 19 8.91 8.99 -3.03
C GLU A 19 9.26 7.52 -3.35
N TYR A 20 8.86 6.61 -2.46
CA TYR A 20 9.03 5.17 -2.65
C TYR A 20 8.20 4.61 -3.80
N ILE A 21 6.92 5.01 -3.92
CA ILE A 21 6.05 4.56 -5.02
C ILE A 21 6.56 5.13 -6.33
N ASP A 22 6.86 6.44 -6.37
CA ASP A 22 7.44 7.10 -7.53
C ASP A 22 8.72 6.40 -8.00
N PHE A 23 9.62 6.15 -7.05
CA PHE A 23 10.89 5.51 -7.35
C PHE A 23 10.68 4.10 -7.88
N THR A 24 9.92 3.26 -7.15
CA THR A 24 9.71 1.85 -7.55
C THR A 24 8.93 1.74 -8.85
N PHE A 25 7.94 2.60 -9.06
CA PHE A 25 7.20 2.64 -10.30
C PHE A 25 8.12 2.96 -11.49
N ASN A 26 8.87 4.05 -11.42
CA ASN A 26 9.70 4.49 -12.54
C ASN A 26 10.88 3.56 -12.83
N HIS A 27 11.47 2.95 -11.79
CA HIS A 27 12.69 2.15 -11.96
C HIS A 27 12.45 0.65 -12.18
N PHE A 28 11.33 0.12 -11.69
CA PHE A 28 11.06 -1.32 -11.74
C PHE A 28 9.78 -1.67 -12.47
N VAL A 29 8.68 -0.95 -12.21
CA VAL A 29 7.38 -1.28 -12.79
C VAL A 29 7.29 -0.82 -14.24
N LYS A 30 7.43 0.48 -14.50
CA LYS A 30 7.31 1.05 -15.83
C LYS A 30 8.19 0.34 -16.89
N PRO A 31 9.50 0.06 -16.64
CA PRO A 31 10.31 -0.66 -17.62
C PRO A 31 9.79 -2.08 -17.93
N ARG A 32 9.11 -2.70 -16.98
CA ARG A 32 8.57 -4.07 -17.10
C ARG A 32 7.29 -4.11 -17.91
N ILE A 33 6.40 -3.14 -17.72
CA ILE A 33 5.06 -3.17 -18.29
C ILE A 33 4.86 -2.27 -19.52
N LYS A 34 5.87 -1.51 -19.92
CA LYS A 34 5.75 -0.51 -20.99
C LYS A 34 5.38 -1.08 -22.37
N ASP A 35 5.68 -2.33 -22.61
CA ASP A 35 5.43 -3.02 -23.88
C ASP A 35 4.19 -3.96 -23.77
N GLU A 36 3.55 -4.02 -22.60
CA GLU A 36 2.37 -4.84 -22.35
C GLU A 36 1.09 -4.07 -22.76
N PRO A 37 0.13 -4.74 -23.39
CA PRO A 37 -1.13 -4.11 -23.78
C PRO A 37 -1.97 -3.69 -22.58
N MET A 38 -1.85 -4.40 -21.49
CA MET A 38 -2.54 -4.15 -20.21
C MET A 38 -1.74 -4.82 -19.09
N SER A 39 -1.69 -4.19 -17.92
CA SER A 39 -1.06 -4.76 -16.74
C SER A 39 -1.94 -4.64 -15.52
N ASN A 40 -1.98 -5.72 -14.72
CA ASN A 40 -2.74 -5.80 -13.49
C ASN A 40 -1.84 -5.57 -12.29
N ILE A 41 -2.16 -4.59 -11.47
CA ILE A 41 -1.40 -4.24 -10.26
C ILE A 41 -2.29 -4.40 -9.04
N LEU A 42 -1.79 -5.10 -8.03
CA LEU A 42 -2.44 -5.21 -6.73
C LEU A 42 -1.80 -4.25 -5.72
N SER A 43 -2.62 -3.49 -5.00
CA SER A 43 -2.27 -2.74 -3.80
C SER A 43 -2.88 -3.42 -2.58
N MET A 44 -2.05 -4.00 -1.70
CA MET A 44 -2.52 -4.75 -0.54
C MET A 44 -1.58 -4.63 0.68
N PRO A 45 -2.05 -4.11 1.81
CA PRO A 45 -3.39 -3.57 2.06
C PRO A 45 -3.55 -2.18 1.44
N CYS A 46 -4.67 -1.94 0.76
CA CYS A 46 -4.88 -0.68 0.05
C CYS A 46 -5.36 0.47 0.94
N ALA A 47 -5.79 0.18 2.15
CA ALA A 47 -6.41 1.14 3.07
C ALA A 47 -7.55 1.94 2.39
N ASN A 48 -7.50 3.27 2.41
CA ASN A 48 -8.48 4.15 1.77
C ASN A 48 -8.24 4.39 0.26
N GLY A 49 -7.45 3.55 -0.39
CA GLY A 49 -7.22 3.56 -1.85
C GLY A 49 -6.16 4.54 -2.34
N GLU A 50 -5.50 5.32 -1.48
CA GLU A 50 -4.54 6.35 -1.91
C GLU A 50 -3.37 5.77 -2.72
N GLU A 51 -2.87 4.59 -2.36
CA GLU A 51 -1.81 3.91 -3.09
C GLU A 51 -2.28 3.44 -4.47
N ALA A 52 -3.46 2.82 -4.52
CA ALA A 52 -4.06 2.35 -5.77
C ALA A 52 -4.30 3.51 -6.75
N PHE A 53 -4.85 4.63 -6.27
CA PHE A 53 -5.04 5.82 -7.11
C PHE A 53 -3.71 6.42 -7.57
N THR A 54 -2.67 6.41 -6.71
CA THR A 54 -1.32 6.85 -7.09
C THR A 54 -0.79 6.04 -8.27
N LEU A 55 -0.91 4.71 -8.20
CA LEU A 55 -0.48 3.81 -9.26
C LEU A 55 -1.27 4.02 -10.57
N ALA A 56 -2.59 4.18 -10.45
CA ALA A 56 -3.44 4.48 -11.62
C ALA A 56 -3.05 5.81 -12.30
N ILE A 57 -2.77 6.87 -11.51
CA ILE A 57 -2.31 8.15 -12.05
C ILE A 57 -0.95 8.00 -12.74
N HIS A 58 0.00 7.27 -12.13
CA HIS A 58 1.28 7.00 -12.80
C HIS A 58 1.12 6.27 -14.13
N GLY A 59 0.17 5.33 -14.20
CA GLY A 59 -0.19 4.69 -15.47
C GLY A 59 -0.64 5.71 -16.51
N LEU A 60 -1.58 6.57 -16.15
CA LEU A 60 -2.12 7.61 -17.03
C LEU A 60 -1.06 8.64 -17.47
N GLU A 61 -0.22 9.12 -16.53
CA GLU A 61 0.88 10.04 -16.84
C GLU A 61 1.92 9.48 -17.83
N ASN A 62 2.00 8.16 -17.92
CA ASN A 62 2.98 7.48 -18.76
C ASN A 62 2.37 6.75 -19.97
N ASP A 63 1.09 7.02 -20.29
CA ASP A 63 0.35 6.38 -21.38
C ASP A 63 0.33 4.84 -21.29
N LEU A 64 0.34 4.30 -20.06
CA LEU A 64 0.29 2.88 -19.79
C LEU A 64 -1.14 2.44 -19.46
N TYR A 65 -1.57 1.31 -19.99
CA TYR A 65 -2.85 0.73 -19.62
C TYR A 65 -2.67 -0.16 -18.38
N ILE A 66 -3.02 0.39 -17.23
CA ILE A 66 -2.92 -0.27 -15.93
C ILE A 66 -4.32 -0.38 -15.34
N GLU A 67 -4.66 -1.57 -14.86
CA GLU A 67 -5.77 -1.79 -13.94
C GLU A 67 -5.21 -2.06 -12.54
N VAL A 68 -5.75 -1.37 -11.55
CA VAL A 68 -5.27 -1.47 -10.17
C VAL A 68 -6.37 -2.05 -9.31
N GLU A 69 -6.06 -3.14 -8.66
CA GLU A 69 -6.93 -3.71 -7.65
C GLU A 69 -6.42 -3.33 -6.26
N GLY A 70 -7.32 -2.83 -5.42
CA GLY A 70 -7.06 -2.55 -4.01
C GLY A 70 -7.76 -3.57 -3.13
N ARG A 71 -7.04 -4.25 -2.26
CA ARG A 71 -7.63 -5.19 -1.28
C ARG A 71 -7.27 -4.77 0.16
N ASP A 72 -8.24 -4.86 1.05
CA ASP A 72 -8.06 -4.59 2.49
C ASP A 72 -9.05 -5.43 3.31
N ILE A 73 -8.67 -5.80 4.52
CA ILE A 73 -9.55 -6.54 5.43
C ILE A 73 -10.67 -5.65 6.01
N ASN A 74 -10.50 -4.33 6.00
CA ASN A 74 -11.41 -3.38 6.62
C ASN A 74 -12.47 -2.88 5.62
N PRO A 75 -13.76 -3.28 5.77
CA PRO A 75 -14.81 -2.86 4.85
C PRO A 75 -15.03 -1.35 4.83
N GLY A 76 -14.84 -0.66 5.96
CA GLY A 76 -14.99 0.80 6.02
C GLY A 76 -13.91 1.54 5.21
N LEU A 77 -12.69 0.99 5.11
CA LEU A 77 -11.65 1.54 4.25
C LEU A 77 -11.94 1.28 2.78
N ILE A 78 -12.47 0.10 2.45
CA ILE A 78 -12.92 -0.24 1.10
C ILE A 78 -14.06 0.67 0.63
N ASP A 79 -15.01 0.99 1.50
CA ASP A 79 -16.09 1.93 1.18
C ASP A 79 -15.53 3.33 0.86
N ILE A 80 -14.54 3.80 1.64
CA ILE A 80 -13.86 5.08 1.38
C ILE A 80 -13.12 5.03 0.05
N ALA A 81 -12.32 4.00 -0.19
CA ALA A 81 -11.58 3.79 -1.43
C ALA A 81 -12.53 3.80 -2.64
N SER A 82 -13.59 3.00 -2.61
CA SER A 82 -14.59 2.91 -3.67
C SER A 82 -15.30 4.24 -3.95
N SER A 83 -15.47 5.09 -2.93
CA SER A 83 -16.06 6.42 -3.11
C SER A 83 -15.17 7.37 -3.93
N GLY A 84 -13.85 7.16 -3.93
CA GLY A 84 -12.87 8.08 -4.51
C GLY A 84 -12.76 9.42 -3.78
N LYS A 85 -13.33 9.54 -2.57
CA LYS A 85 -13.25 10.73 -1.73
C LYS A 85 -12.29 10.48 -0.59
N VAL A 86 -11.11 11.08 -0.67
CA VAL A 86 -10.01 10.86 0.26
C VAL A 86 -9.67 12.12 1.05
N TYR A 87 -9.14 11.91 2.26
CA TYR A 87 -8.62 13.01 3.06
C TYR A 87 -7.11 13.09 2.94
N ILE A 88 -6.62 14.23 2.52
CA ILE A 88 -5.20 14.53 2.39
C ILE A 88 -4.83 15.65 3.35
N PRO A 89 -3.85 15.45 4.25
CA PRO A 89 -3.37 16.51 5.11
C PRO A 89 -2.88 17.73 4.32
N THR A 90 -3.21 18.93 4.80
CA THR A 90 -2.94 20.18 4.08
C THR A 90 -1.47 20.37 3.71
N PHE A 91 -0.55 19.90 4.52
CA PHE A 91 0.89 20.02 4.23
C PHE A 91 1.33 19.18 3.01
N ARG A 92 0.51 18.22 2.57
CA ARG A 92 0.74 17.41 1.36
C ARG A 92 0.24 18.07 0.08
N PHE A 93 -0.63 19.07 0.17
CA PHE A 93 -1.22 19.70 -1.03
C PHE A 93 -0.17 20.26 -1.99
N LYS A 94 0.96 20.75 -1.48
CA LYS A 94 2.05 21.24 -2.34
C LYS A 94 2.61 20.13 -3.23
N GLN A 95 2.69 18.90 -2.73
CA GLN A 95 3.17 17.75 -3.50
C GLN A 95 2.13 17.28 -4.53
N LEU A 96 0.84 17.51 -4.25
CA LEU A 96 -0.27 17.11 -5.13
C LEU A 96 -0.65 18.18 -6.16
N GLN A 97 -0.06 19.36 -6.06
CA GLN A 97 -0.42 20.49 -6.91
C GLN A 97 -0.35 20.15 -8.41
N PRO A 98 0.68 19.48 -8.94
CA PRO A 98 0.72 19.09 -10.35
C PRO A 98 -0.50 18.25 -10.75
N TRP A 99 -0.84 17.23 -9.97
CA TRP A 99 -1.99 16.37 -10.27
C TRP A 99 -3.34 17.06 -10.16
N ILE A 100 -3.42 18.10 -9.33
CA ILE A 100 -4.62 18.96 -9.25
C ILE A 100 -4.72 19.86 -10.50
N GLU A 101 -3.60 20.42 -10.95
CA GLU A 101 -3.52 21.27 -12.14
C GLU A 101 -3.80 20.47 -13.42
N ASP A 102 -3.28 19.25 -13.50
CA ASP A 102 -3.49 18.34 -14.62
C ASP A 102 -4.84 17.61 -14.57
N GLY A 103 -5.63 17.84 -13.51
CA GLY A 103 -6.98 17.29 -13.38
C GLY A 103 -7.06 15.84 -12.91
N PHE A 104 -5.94 15.20 -12.52
CA PHE A 104 -5.95 13.86 -11.94
C PHE A 104 -6.55 13.81 -10.54
N LEU A 105 -6.60 14.95 -9.86
CA LEU A 105 -7.24 15.10 -8.56
C LEU A 105 -8.03 16.41 -8.52
N LYS A 106 -9.15 16.40 -7.81
CA LYS A 106 -9.99 17.58 -7.62
C LYS A 106 -10.06 17.95 -6.14
N ARG A 107 -9.73 19.21 -5.82
CA ARG A 107 -9.99 19.72 -4.47
C ARG A 107 -11.49 19.90 -4.28
N ILE A 108 -12.00 19.43 -3.16
CA ILE A 108 -13.39 19.62 -2.75
C ILE A 108 -13.45 20.32 -1.40
N PRO A 109 -14.56 20.97 -1.06
CA PRO A 109 -14.79 21.46 0.30
C PRO A 109 -14.57 20.34 1.31
N LYS A 110 -13.98 20.68 2.46
CA LYS A 110 -13.76 19.69 3.51
C LYS A 110 -15.10 19.08 3.93
N TYR A 111 -15.21 17.79 3.73
CA TYR A 111 -16.33 17.03 4.23
C TYR A 111 -16.00 16.51 5.62
N SER A 112 -16.90 16.78 6.59
CA SER A 112 -16.71 16.36 7.98
C SER A 112 -17.87 15.50 8.43
N ARG A 113 -17.58 14.41 9.13
CA ARG A 113 -18.58 13.57 9.80
C ARG A 113 -18.21 13.46 11.28
N GLY A 114 -19.13 13.82 12.18
CA GLY A 114 -18.84 13.82 13.62
C GLY A 114 -17.70 14.76 14.04
N GLY A 115 -17.47 15.88 13.33
CA GLY A 115 -16.39 16.83 13.61
C GLY A 115 -15.01 16.43 13.04
N ILE A 116 -14.89 15.27 12.43
CA ILE A 116 -13.64 14.79 11.80
C ILE A 116 -13.72 15.05 10.30
N VAL A 117 -12.70 15.68 9.73
CA VAL A 117 -12.60 15.88 8.28
C VAL A 117 -12.29 14.53 7.64
N THR A 118 -13.22 14.03 6.82
CA THR A 118 -13.11 12.70 6.20
C THR A 118 -12.75 12.74 4.73
N ALA A 119 -12.90 13.90 4.06
CA ALA A 119 -12.46 14.08 2.68
C ALA A 119 -12.17 15.56 2.38
N ASN A 120 -11.25 15.82 1.48
CA ASN A 120 -10.94 17.15 0.93
C ASN A 120 -10.41 17.07 -0.51
N VAL A 121 -10.32 15.87 -1.06
CA VAL A 121 -9.93 15.56 -2.43
C VAL A 121 -10.90 14.52 -2.99
N GLU A 122 -11.27 14.68 -4.23
CA GLU A 122 -12.03 13.72 -5.03
C GLU A 122 -11.17 13.25 -6.19
N VAL A 123 -11.17 11.95 -6.40
CA VAL A 123 -10.53 11.29 -7.54
C VAL A 123 -11.53 11.26 -8.69
N PRO A 124 -11.22 11.85 -9.87
CA PRO A 124 -12.11 11.86 -11.03
C PRO A 124 -12.42 10.45 -11.55
N SER A 125 -13.54 10.31 -12.27
CA SER A 125 -14.01 9.02 -12.77
C SER A 125 -12.96 8.31 -13.62
N PHE A 126 -12.30 9.00 -14.55
CA PHE A 126 -11.31 8.39 -15.44
C PHE A 126 -10.11 7.78 -14.73
N VAL A 127 -9.78 8.25 -13.50
CA VAL A 127 -8.78 7.60 -12.63
C VAL A 127 -9.43 6.47 -11.84
N LYS A 128 -10.64 6.70 -11.29
CA LYS A 128 -11.36 5.67 -10.54
C LYS A 128 -11.69 4.43 -11.37
N ASP A 129 -12.03 4.63 -12.64
CA ASP A 129 -12.39 3.55 -13.56
C ASP A 129 -11.21 2.59 -13.84
N ARG A 130 -10.00 2.99 -13.43
CA ARG A 130 -8.80 2.14 -13.42
C ARG A 130 -8.60 1.37 -12.11
N CYS A 131 -9.47 1.57 -11.11
CA CYS A 131 -9.30 1.00 -9.79
C CYS A 131 -10.54 0.21 -9.37
N GLN A 132 -10.33 -0.98 -8.82
CA GLN A 132 -11.38 -1.78 -8.20
C GLN A 132 -10.98 -2.09 -6.76
N PHE A 133 -11.96 -2.21 -5.84
CA PHE A 133 -11.67 -2.39 -4.42
C PHE A 133 -12.49 -3.53 -3.83
N PHE A 134 -11.82 -4.43 -3.08
CA PHE A 134 -12.42 -5.63 -2.52
C PHE A 134 -12.00 -5.86 -1.07
N ILE A 135 -12.90 -6.46 -0.29
CA ILE A 135 -12.58 -6.94 1.05
C ILE A 135 -11.84 -8.28 0.92
N HIS A 136 -10.63 -8.35 1.52
CA HIS A 136 -9.84 -9.58 1.49
C HIS A 136 -8.97 -9.71 2.75
N ASP A 137 -8.99 -10.89 3.37
CA ASP A 137 -8.06 -11.26 4.44
C ASP A 137 -6.95 -12.14 3.87
N ILE A 138 -5.77 -11.56 3.72
CA ILE A 138 -4.59 -12.24 3.18
C ILE A 138 -4.05 -13.36 4.08
N LEU A 139 -4.46 -13.39 5.35
CA LEU A 139 -4.07 -14.47 6.26
C LEU A 139 -4.93 -15.71 6.09
N GLU A 140 -6.16 -15.54 5.60
CA GLU A 140 -7.13 -16.63 5.47
C GLU A 140 -7.28 -17.14 4.03
N ARG A 141 -6.95 -16.31 3.04
CA ARG A 141 -7.16 -16.64 1.62
C ARG A 141 -5.95 -16.26 0.77
N SER A 142 -5.58 -17.17 -0.12
CA SER A 142 -4.69 -16.88 -1.24
C SER A 142 -5.35 -15.91 -2.24
N LEU A 143 -4.56 -15.35 -3.12
CA LEU A 143 -5.05 -14.56 -4.23
C LEU A 143 -5.58 -15.49 -5.33
N ASP A 144 -6.81 -15.23 -5.79
CA ASP A 144 -7.48 -16.05 -6.82
C ASP A 144 -7.08 -15.63 -8.24
N GLU A 145 -6.45 -14.45 -8.35
CA GLU A 145 -6.04 -13.83 -9.60
C GLU A 145 -4.52 -13.63 -9.63
N HIS A 146 -3.98 -13.41 -10.83
CA HIS A 146 -2.58 -13.16 -11.03
C HIS A 146 -2.32 -11.70 -11.40
N TYR A 147 -1.24 -11.14 -10.83
CA TYR A 147 -0.83 -9.76 -11.00
C TYR A 147 0.58 -9.69 -11.56
N ASP A 148 0.82 -8.69 -12.41
CA ASP A 148 2.15 -8.36 -12.91
C ASP A 148 3.00 -7.68 -11.83
N VAL A 149 2.34 -6.96 -10.93
CA VAL A 149 2.98 -6.28 -9.80
C VAL A 149 2.08 -6.33 -8.57
N ILE A 150 2.64 -6.69 -7.44
CA ILE A 150 1.99 -6.57 -6.13
C ILE A 150 2.75 -5.54 -5.29
N TYR A 151 2.07 -4.47 -4.88
CA TYR A 151 2.50 -3.56 -3.83
C TYR A 151 1.95 -4.03 -2.50
N CYS A 152 2.83 -4.42 -1.58
CA CYS A 152 2.47 -4.82 -0.22
C CYS A 152 3.18 -3.93 0.79
N ILE A 153 2.60 -2.75 1.02
CA ILE A 153 3.22 -1.69 1.82
C ILE A 153 2.54 -1.56 3.19
N ASN A 154 3.34 -1.63 4.26
CA ASN A 154 2.90 -1.56 5.67
C ASN A 154 1.97 -2.71 6.12
N LEU A 155 2.09 -3.89 5.57
CA LEU A 155 1.38 -5.07 6.09
C LEU A 155 2.20 -5.79 7.17
N PHE A 156 3.41 -6.19 6.84
CA PHE A 156 4.24 -7.08 7.66
C PHE A 156 4.58 -6.52 9.05
N VAL A 157 4.56 -5.20 9.22
CA VAL A 157 4.79 -4.54 10.52
C VAL A 157 3.70 -4.83 11.55
N TYR A 158 2.53 -5.31 11.12
CA TYR A 158 1.38 -5.59 11.98
C TYR A 158 1.19 -7.07 12.25
N LEU A 159 1.97 -7.94 11.61
CA LEU A 159 1.79 -9.38 11.66
C LEU A 159 2.78 -10.05 12.62
N SER A 160 2.34 -11.12 13.26
CA SER A 160 3.23 -12.08 13.93
C SER A 160 4.10 -12.80 12.90
N ASP A 161 5.15 -13.49 13.34
CA ASP A 161 6.05 -14.18 12.42
C ASP A 161 5.31 -15.24 11.58
N ASN A 162 4.45 -16.05 12.19
CA ASN A 162 3.61 -17.00 11.46
C ASN A 162 2.64 -16.28 10.49
N GLY A 163 2.11 -15.12 10.88
CA GLY A 163 1.27 -14.32 10.01
C GLY A 163 2.02 -13.73 8.82
N LYS A 164 3.28 -13.35 9.01
CA LYS A 164 4.14 -12.88 7.91
C LYS A 164 4.37 -13.96 6.87
N ASP A 165 4.61 -15.20 7.33
CA ASP A 165 4.84 -16.34 6.44
C ASP A 165 3.58 -16.68 5.65
N ALA A 166 2.42 -16.77 6.32
CA ALA A 166 1.15 -17.03 5.66
C ALA A 166 0.78 -15.93 4.65
N ALA A 167 0.92 -14.66 5.04
CA ALA A 167 0.66 -13.55 4.13
C ALA A 167 1.58 -13.55 2.92
N LEU A 168 2.86 -13.87 3.12
CA LEU A 168 3.83 -13.93 2.03
C LEU A 168 3.50 -15.06 1.04
N GLU A 169 3.19 -16.26 1.54
CA GLU A 169 2.78 -17.38 0.71
C GLU A 169 1.54 -17.05 -0.14
N ASN A 170 0.55 -16.42 0.50
CA ASN A 170 -0.68 -16.01 -0.18
C ASN A 170 -0.44 -14.88 -1.20
N LEU A 171 0.46 -13.93 -0.93
CA LEU A 171 0.84 -12.90 -1.91
C LEU A 171 1.58 -13.51 -3.11
N VAL A 172 2.52 -14.42 -2.83
CA VAL A 172 3.32 -15.05 -3.89
C VAL A 172 2.47 -15.95 -4.80
N SER A 173 1.39 -16.54 -4.28
CA SER A 173 0.45 -17.30 -5.11
C SER A 173 -0.22 -16.47 -6.20
N GLY A 174 -0.36 -15.16 -6.01
CA GLY A 174 -0.89 -14.22 -7.01
C GLY A 174 0.15 -13.69 -8.00
N LEU A 175 1.38 -14.23 -8.04
CA LEU A 175 2.42 -13.79 -8.95
C LEU A 175 2.73 -14.86 -10.00
N ASN A 176 2.78 -14.44 -11.25
CA ASN A 176 3.38 -15.25 -12.33
C ASN A 176 4.91 -15.11 -12.34
N THR A 177 5.58 -16.04 -13.02
CA THR A 177 7.02 -15.89 -13.31
C THR A 177 7.28 -14.57 -14.04
N GLY A 178 8.26 -13.81 -13.55
CA GLY A 178 8.58 -12.47 -14.05
C GLY A 178 7.84 -11.32 -13.37
N SER A 179 6.76 -11.59 -12.61
CA SER A 179 6.03 -10.57 -11.86
C SER A 179 6.81 -10.02 -10.67
N LEU A 180 6.45 -8.82 -10.21
CA LEU A 180 7.16 -8.13 -9.14
C LEU A 180 6.36 -8.12 -7.83
N LEU A 181 7.04 -8.40 -6.73
CA LEU A 181 6.57 -8.12 -5.37
C LEU A 181 7.37 -6.94 -4.80
N ILE A 182 6.68 -5.85 -4.49
CA ILE A 182 7.24 -4.64 -3.90
C ILE A 182 6.75 -4.52 -2.47
N VAL A 183 7.67 -4.59 -1.53
CA VAL A 183 7.35 -4.52 -0.10
C VAL A 183 8.03 -3.33 0.56
N ASP A 184 7.64 -3.04 1.79
CA ASP A 184 8.13 -1.90 2.55
C ASP A 184 9.65 -1.73 2.54
N GLN A 185 10.06 -0.47 2.60
CA GLN A 185 11.35 -0.16 3.17
C GLN A 185 11.34 -0.48 4.67
N PRO A 186 12.42 -1.08 5.19
CA PRO A 186 12.61 -1.12 6.62
C PRO A 186 12.74 0.31 7.14
N TYR A 187 11.72 0.83 7.81
CA TYR A 187 11.84 2.14 8.41
C TYR A 187 11.87 2.07 9.92
N TRP A 188 12.78 2.86 10.43
CA TRP A 188 12.90 3.04 11.86
C TRP A 188 11.64 3.76 12.38
N VAL A 189 10.90 3.09 13.24
CA VAL A 189 9.82 3.72 13.99
C VAL A 189 10.43 4.27 15.26
N PRO A 190 10.55 5.59 15.44
CA PRO A 190 11.14 6.15 16.66
C PRO A 190 10.32 5.71 17.88
N PRO A 191 10.99 5.46 19.02
CA PRO A 191 10.32 5.05 20.24
C PRO A 191 9.25 6.09 20.66
N PRO A 192 8.15 5.66 21.28
CA PRO A 192 6.99 6.49 21.57
C PRO A 192 7.29 7.74 22.43
N ASN A 193 8.32 7.71 23.25
CA ASN A 193 8.78 8.85 24.05
C ASN A 193 9.34 10.03 23.22
N LYS A 194 9.59 9.84 21.93
CA LYS A 194 9.99 10.90 20.98
C LYS A 194 8.89 11.36 20.04
N ARG A 195 7.69 10.76 20.15
CA ARG A 195 6.46 11.19 19.47
C ARG A 195 5.44 11.48 20.54
N ASN A 196 4.96 12.71 20.62
CA ASN A 196 3.86 13.15 21.47
C ASN A 196 2.95 12.02 22.04
N GLY A 197 3.46 11.28 23.00
CA GLY A 197 2.83 10.81 24.18
C GLY A 197 1.75 9.72 24.14
N MET A 198 1.48 9.01 23.05
CA MET A 198 0.53 7.89 23.17
C MET A 198 1.24 6.55 23.27
N PRO A 199 1.13 5.87 24.43
CA PRO A 199 1.61 4.49 24.57
C PRO A 199 0.81 3.57 23.63
N ARG A 200 1.49 2.59 23.03
CA ARG A 200 0.82 1.50 22.32
C ARG A 200 0.81 0.27 23.21
N TYR A 201 -0.24 -0.50 23.11
CA TYR A 201 -0.43 -1.72 23.90
C TYR A 201 -0.50 -2.93 22.96
N ASN A 202 0.10 -4.06 23.37
CA ASN A 202 -0.04 -5.33 22.66
C ASN A 202 -1.39 -6.00 22.93
N ALA A 203 -1.64 -7.16 22.31
CA ALA A 203 -2.86 -7.94 22.53
C ALA A 203 -3.06 -8.41 23.98
N LYS A 204 -2.02 -8.33 24.82
CA LYS A 204 -2.07 -8.65 26.26
C LYS A 204 -2.23 -7.41 27.13
N ASN A 205 -2.46 -6.23 26.53
CA ASN A 205 -2.54 -4.93 27.20
C ASN A 205 -1.24 -4.50 27.91
N GLU A 206 -0.10 -5.02 27.47
CA GLU A 206 1.21 -4.61 27.94
C GLU A 206 1.67 -3.40 27.14
N GLU A 207 2.18 -2.36 27.83
CA GLU A 207 2.71 -1.17 27.18
C GLU A 207 3.95 -1.51 26.37
N ILE A 208 3.93 -1.19 25.07
CA ILE A 208 5.00 -1.54 24.16
C ILE A 208 5.81 -0.30 23.86
N TYR A 209 6.98 -0.23 24.45
CA TYR A 209 7.95 0.83 24.22
C TYR A 209 8.80 0.49 23.00
N GLY A 210 8.63 1.31 21.95
CA GLY A 210 9.56 1.36 20.83
C GLY A 210 9.69 0.08 20.01
N TRP A 211 8.84 -0.08 19.00
CA TRP A 211 9.05 -1.10 17.99
C TRP A 211 10.19 -0.69 17.07
N LYS A 212 11.33 -1.29 17.24
CA LYS A 212 12.18 -1.59 16.11
C LYS A 212 11.65 -2.90 15.55
N VAL A 213 10.62 -2.85 14.73
CA VAL A 213 10.32 -4.02 13.89
C VAL A 213 11.44 -4.06 12.87
N ASP A 214 12.46 -4.84 13.18
CA ASP A 214 13.54 -5.08 12.25
C ASP A 214 13.04 -6.10 11.23
N LEU A 215 12.40 -5.58 10.18
CA LEU A 215 12.00 -6.40 9.04
C LEU A 215 13.20 -6.76 8.15
N ASN A 216 14.41 -6.28 8.46
CA ASN A 216 15.59 -6.57 7.66
C ASN A 216 15.90 -8.06 7.61
N GLU A 217 15.80 -8.77 8.75
CA GLU A 217 15.99 -10.22 8.77
C GLU A 217 14.88 -10.93 8.00
N PHE A 218 13.63 -10.49 8.16
CA PHE A 218 12.49 -11.03 7.42
C PHE A 218 12.70 -10.84 5.92
N TYR A 219 12.95 -9.62 5.46
CA TYR A 219 13.17 -9.35 4.03
C TYR A 219 14.45 -10.01 3.49
N ALA A 220 15.51 -10.09 4.30
CA ALA A 220 16.72 -10.84 3.92
C ALA A 220 16.48 -12.35 3.82
N SER A 221 15.46 -12.88 4.50
CA SER A 221 15.12 -14.30 4.43
C SER A 221 14.23 -14.67 3.25
N LEU A 222 13.58 -13.70 2.57
CA LEU A 222 12.61 -13.98 1.49
C LEU A 222 13.23 -14.79 0.35
N HIS A 223 14.49 -14.52 0.01
CA HIS A 223 15.22 -15.29 -1.03
C HIS A 223 15.64 -16.69 -0.58
N LYS A 224 15.65 -16.94 0.74
CA LYS A 224 16.00 -18.27 1.32
C LYS A 224 14.79 -19.17 1.48
N LYS A 225 13.57 -18.61 1.44
CA LYS A 225 12.33 -19.36 1.42
C LYS A 225 12.15 -19.89 0.01
N ASP A 226 11.79 -21.16 -0.13
CA ASP A 226 11.55 -21.81 -1.44
C ASP A 226 10.24 -21.30 -2.09
N LEU A 227 10.14 -19.99 -2.23
CA LEU A 227 8.99 -19.28 -2.79
C LEU A 227 9.26 -18.80 -4.23
N GLY A 228 10.44 -19.08 -4.78
CA GLY A 228 10.82 -18.60 -6.10
C GLY A 228 10.90 -17.07 -6.19
N LEU A 229 11.37 -16.38 -5.14
CA LEU A 229 11.56 -14.95 -5.13
C LEU A 229 13.04 -14.58 -5.22
N LYS A 230 13.40 -13.71 -6.17
CA LYS A 230 14.74 -13.17 -6.33
C LYS A 230 14.72 -11.66 -6.12
N LYS A 231 15.55 -11.15 -5.22
CA LYS A 231 15.70 -9.69 -5.04
C LYS A 231 16.34 -9.06 -6.27
N VAL A 232 15.66 -8.10 -6.88
CA VAL A 232 16.13 -7.40 -8.09
C VAL A 232 16.58 -5.97 -7.81
N SER A 233 16.19 -5.37 -6.67
CA SER A 233 16.69 -4.07 -6.25
C SER A 233 18.16 -4.17 -5.83
N LYS A 234 18.98 -3.28 -6.37
CA LYS A 234 20.39 -3.09 -5.96
C LYS A 234 20.54 -2.12 -4.78
N PHE A 235 19.44 -1.49 -4.36
CA PHE A 235 19.43 -0.52 -3.27
C PHE A 235 18.98 -1.20 -1.98
N ASP A 236 19.74 -1.05 -0.92
CA ASP A 236 19.41 -1.64 0.40
C ASP A 236 18.09 -1.10 0.98
N THR A 237 17.69 0.08 0.53
CA THR A 237 16.48 0.77 0.97
C THR A 237 15.22 0.36 0.20
N HIS A 238 15.33 -0.48 -0.82
CA HIS A 238 14.20 -0.89 -1.65
C HIS A 238 14.09 -2.41 -1.71
N ASN A 239 12.96 -2.94 -1.32
CA ASN A 239 12.68 -4.36 -1.31
C ASN A 239 11.76 -4.73 -2.48
N VAL A 240 12.39 -4.98 -3.63
CA VAL A 240 11.73 -5.39 -4.86
C VAL A 240 12.22 -6.79 -5.22
N TYR A 241 11.29 -7.70 -5.40
CA TYR A 241 11.53 -9.11 -5.71
C TYR A 241 10.82 -9.48 -7.00
N GLU A 242 11.45 -10.32 -7.79
CA GLU A 242 10.90 -10.92 -9.00
C GLU A 242 10.58 -12.39 -8.73
N LYS A 243 9.42 -12.86 -9.18
CA LYS A 243 9.04 -14.25 -9.15
C LYS A 243 9.79 -15.01 -10.24
N THR A 244 10.53 -16.04 -9.86
CA THR A 244 11.35 -16.89 -10.76
C THR A 244 10.67 -18.20 -11.09
#